data_f8db3e4a36c27f086e68fc2bde8592d6
#
_entry.id   f8db3e4a36c27f086e68fc2bde8592d6
#
_cell.length_a   1.000
_cell.length_b   1.000
_cell.length_c   1.000
_cell.angle_alpha   90.00
_cell.angle_beta   90.00
_cell.angle_gamma   90.00
#
_symmetry.space_group_name_H-M   'P 1'
#
loop_
_entity.id
_entity.type
_entity.pdbx_description
1 polymer ?
#
loop_
_entity_poly.entity_id
_entity_poly.type
_entity_poly.pdbx_seq_one_letter_code
_entity_poly.pdbx_strand_id
1 'polypeptide(L)'
;VFVQPLEPVAGSLALSALVAALPLVTVLVLLGAVRMRAHRAGLTGLAVALATACLGYGMPAGQALSAAAQGALFGLFPILWIVVNALWIHRMTVRTRHFDVLRRSFSGLSADPRVQALVIAFCFGALLEALAGFGAPVAISAVMLVALGFAPVRAAVVALVANTAPVAFGAMGTPVVTLAQVTGLPLDAVAPVVGRQTPLLALVVPLLLVFLVDGRRGLRETWVPALACGLAFAAVQFAAANYVSAQLADIGAALAGAAALVAVPGARRPAAEPVRAAVLTGARSADLDVRDSRADVVRAYAPYALIVAVFSLAQLPPVKALLARATRTFDWPFLDVAGPDGTPVAGNTFALPLLATGGTLVLLAGALSVSVLGVRAATAVREWAATVSELRLAILTVTAVLALAYVMNLSGQAATIGHFVAAAGAGLAFLSPVLGWFGVAVTGSDTSANALFGALQVTAARQSGLSPVLLAAANSSGGVLGKMISPQNLAIACAAVGLADREGDLLRRVLPWSLGLLLVMCLIVVGQSTDVLGWMLP
;
A
#
# COMPACT_ATOMS: atom_id res chain seq x y z
N VAL A 1 4.78 19.50 -31.01
CA VAL A 1 5.09 19.67 -29.57
C VAL A 1 3.92 20.36 -28.89
N PHE A 2 3.38 19.79 -27.83
CA PHE A 2 2.41 20.45 -26.95
C PHE A 2 3.17 20.99 -25.72
N VAL A 3 3.15 22.32 -25.54
CA VAL A 3 3.75 22.97 -24.37
C VAL A 3 2.70 23.12 -23.28
N GLN A 4 3.01 22.62 -22.07
CA GLN A 4 2.09 22.64 -20.93
C GLN A 4 1.81 24.08 -20.46
N PRO A 5 0.56 24.59 -20.56
CA PRO A 5 0.23 25.90 -20.02
C PRO A 5 -0.01 25.81 -18.51
N LEU A 6 0.45 26.83 -17.76
CA LEU A 6 0.19 26.93 -16.30
C LEU A 6 -1.12 27.65 -15.98
N GLU A 7 -1.46 28.66 -16.78
CA GLU A 7 -2.61 29.56 -16.57
C GLU A 7 -3.54 29.63 -17.78
N PRO A 8 -4.01 28.45 -18.31
CA PRO A 8 -4.79 28.43 -19.55
C PRO A 8 -6.17 29.09 -19.43
N VAL A 9 -6.72 29.20 -18.19
CA VAL A 9 -8.07 29.73 -17.97
C VAL A 9 -7.98 31.19 -17.55
N ALA A 10 -8.33 32.08 -18.46
CA ALA A 10 -8.37 33.54 -18.27
C ALA A 10 -7.05 34.15 -17.73
N GLY A 11 -5.89 33.52 -17.94
CA GLY A 11 -4.59 33.97 -17.40
C GLY A 11 -4.54 33.99 -15.87
N SER A 12 -5.36 33.19 -15.20
CA SER A 12 -5.43 33.11 -13.75
C SER A 12 -5.03 31.74 -13.24
N LEU A 13 -3.98 31.68 -12.41
CA LEU A 13 -3.54 30.43 -11.77
C LEU A 13 -4.66 29.79 -10.92
N ALA A 14 -5.41 30.61 -10.17
CA ALA A 14 -6.48 30.11 -9.31
C ALA A 14 -7.65 29.48 -10.10
N LEU A 15 -8.11 30.13 -11.19
CA LEU A 15 -9.15 29.59 -12.04
C LEU A 15 -8.65 28.34 -12.79
N SER A 16 -7.42 28.37 -13.27
CA SER A 16 -6.80 27.23 -13.94
C SER A 16 -6.65 26.04 -13.00
N ALA A 17 -6.26 26.27 -11.74
CA ALA A 17 -6.17 25.22 -10.71
C ALA A 17 -7.54 24.65 -10.35
N LEU A 18 -8.59 25.47 -10.29
CA LEU A 18 -9.96 25.02 -10.06
C LEU A 18 -10.43 24.09 -11.19
N VAL A 19 -10.18 24.46 -12.44
CA VAL A 19 -10.51 23.62 -13.62
C VAL A 19 -9.66 22.36 -13.65
N ALA A 20 -8.36 22.45 -13.35
CA ALA A 20 -7.46 21.31 -13.24
C ALA A 20 -7.87 20.31 -12.15
N ALA A 21 -8.48 20.78 -11.07
CA ALA A 21 -8.94 19.95 -9.98
C ALA A 21 -10.21 19.15 -10.29
N LEU A 22 -10.97 19.50 -11.35
CA LEU A 22 -12.24 18.84 -11.69
C LEU A 22 -12.14 17.31 -11.79
N PRO A 23 -11.13 16.68 -12.44
CA PRO A 23 -11.01 15.23 -12.47
C PRO A 23 -10.85 14.62 -11.09
N LEU A 24 -9.98 15.21 -10.25
CA LEU A 24 -9.73 14.75 -8.87
C LEU A 24 -11.00 14.88 -8.03
N VAL A 25 -11.63 16.06 -8.05
CA VAL A 25 -12.88 16.32 -7.32
C VAL A 25 -13.97 15.35 -7.79
N THR A 26 -14.08 15.08 -9.09
CA THR A 26 -15.04 14.11 -9.63
C THR A 26 -14.82 12.73 -9.03
N VAL A 27 -13.58 12.20 -9.05
CA VAL A 27 -13.28 10.89 -8.47
C VAL A 27 -13.61 10.86 -6.98
N LEU A 28 -13.18 11.89 -6.24
CA LEU A 28 -13.36 11.98 -4.78
C LEU A 28 -14.85 12.07 -4.40
N VAL A 29 -15.63 12.88 -5.12
CA VAL A 29 -17.08 13.02 -4.87
C VAL A 29 -17.82 11.73 -5.24
N LEU A 30 -17.50 11.11 -6.37
CA LEU A 30 -18.15 9.87 -6.81
C LEU A 30 -17.85 8.70 -5.87
N LEU A 31 -16.63 8.62 -5.34
CA LEU A 31 -16.27 7.58 -4.36
C LEU A 31 -16.79 7.90 -2.96
N GLY A 32 -16.53 9.11 -2.47
CA GLY A 32 -16.78 9.48 -1.07
C GLY A 32 -18.25 9.83 -0.79
N ALA A 33 -18.88 10.69 -1.61
CA ALA A 33 -20.23 11.17 -1.39
C ALA A 33 -21.28 10.28 -2.07
N VAL A 34 -21.09 9.99 -3.37
CA VAL A 34 -22.05 9.18 -4.17
C VAL A 34 -21.89 7.68 -3.89
N ARG A 35 -20.75 7.25 -3.34
CA ARG A 35 -20.42 5.83 -3.07
C ARG A 35 -20.50 4.95 -4.32
N MET A 36 -20.09 5.51 -5.46
CA MET A 36 -20.06 4.81 -6.73
C MET A 36 -18.97 3.72 -6.71
N ARG A 37 -19.16 2.64 -7.47
CA ARG A 37 -18.15 1.58 -7.63
C ARG A 37 -16.87 2.17 -8.22
N ALA A 38 -15.70 1.81 -7.66
CA ALA A 38 -14.41 2.42 -7.95
C ALA A 38 -14.04 2.43 -9.44
N HIS A 39 -14.32 1.35 -10.19
CA HIS A 39 -14.06 1.30 -11.64
C HIS A 39 -14.90 2.34 -12.43
N ARG A 40 -16.16 2.59 -12.03
CA ARG A 40 -17.00 3.60 -12.68
C ARG A 40 -16.53 5.01 -12.33
N ALA A 41 -16.21 5.27 -11.06
CA ALA A 41 -15.66 6.55 -10.63
C ALA A 41 -14.34 6.87 -11.35
N GLY A 42 -13.43 5.88 -11.47
CA GLY A 42 -12.17 6.02 -12.19
C GLY A 42 -12.37 6.32 -13.68
N LEU A 43 -13.29 5.61 -14.37
CA LEU A 43 -13.60 5.87 -15.77
C LEU A 43 -14.25 7.24 -15.98
N THR A 44 -15.17 7.66 -15.11
CA THR A 44 -15.78 8.99 -15.18
C THR A 44 -14.73 10.08 -14.93
N GLY A 45 -13.86 9.90 -13.94
CA GLY A 45 -12.74 10.81 -13.69
C GLY A 45 -11.79 10.92 -14.88
N LEU A 46 -11.48 9.80 -15.54
CA LEU A 46 -10.66 9.78 -16.75
C LEU A 46 -11.34 10.56 -17.90
N ALA A 47 -12.65 10.37 -18.09
CA ALA A 47 -13.40 11.13 -19.10
C ALA A 47 -13.35 12.64 -18.82
N VAL A 48 -13.51 13.05 -17.55
CA VAL A 48 -13.37 14.46 -17.13
C VAL A 48 -11.95 14.95 -17.34
N ALA A 49 -10.92 14.14 -17.01
CA ALA A 49 -9.52 14.52 -17.23
C ALA A 49 -9.19 14.75 -18.71
N LEU A 50 -9.68 13.88 -19.58
CA LEU A 50 -9.54 14.04 -21.05
C LEU A 50 -10.27 15.30 -21.55
N ALA A 51 -11.49 15.54 -21.09
CA ALA A 51 -12.23 16.75 -21.42
C ALA A 51 -11.51 18.01 -20.94
N THR A 52 -11.02 18.02 -19.70
CA THR A 52 -10.24 19.14 -19.14
C THR A 52 -8.93 19.35 -19.90
N ALA A 53 -8.21 18.27 -20.26
CA ALA A 53 -6.98 18.36 -21.03
C ALA A 53 -7.22 18.99 -22.43
N CYS A 54 -8.26 18.56 -23.13
CA CYS A 54 -8.55 19.05 -24.49
C CYS A 54 -9.19 20.44 -24.48
N LEU A 55 -10.22 20.67 -23.66
CA LEU A 55 -11.03 21.88 -23.70
C LEU A 55 -10.46 23.00 -22.80
N GLY A 56 -9.89 22.63 -21.65
CA GLY A 56 -9.35 23.60 -20.70
C GLY A 56 -7.87 23.93 -20.96
N TYR A 57 -7.07 22.92 -21.32
CA TYR A 57 -5.61 23.06 -21.50
C TYR A 57 -5.17 23.07 -22.97
N GLY A 58 -6.07 22.86 -23.92
CA GLY A 58 -5.74 22.91 -25.35
C GLY A 58 -4.87 21.75 -25.83
N MET A 59 -4.76 20.67 -25.06
CA MET A 59 -4.00 19.48 -25.48
C MET A 59 -4.68 18.80 -26.65
N PRO A 60 -3.96 18.48 -27.75
CA PRO A 60 -4.54 17.73 -28.87
C PRO A 60 -5.14 16.39 -28.41
N ALA A 61 -6.36 16.08 -28.85
CA ALA A 61 -7.07 14.86 -28.44
C ALA A 61 -6.26 13.56 -28.67
N GLY A 62 -5.50 13.50 -29.76
CA GLY A 62 -4.61 12.37 -30.06
C GLY A 62 -3.51 12.21 -29.00
N GLN A 63 -2.93 13.31 -28.51
CA GLN A 63 -1.93 13.28 -27.44
C GLN A 63 -2.56 12.94 -26.09
N ALA A 64 -3.75 13.48 -25.80
CA ALA A 64 -4.47 13.16 -24.56
C ALA A 64 -4.86 11.67 -24.47
N LEU A 65 -5.33 11.08 -25.58
CA LEU A 65 -5.64 9.64 -25.66
C LEU A 65 -4.36 8.79 -25.59
N SER A 66 -3.27 9.25 -26.20
CA SER A 66 -1.97 8.58 -26.11
C SER A 66 -1.44 8.59 -24.69
N ALA A 67 -1.55 9.71 -23.97
CA ALA A 67 -1.22 9.81 -22.55
C ALA A 67 -2.06 8.84 -21.69
N ALA A 68 -3.37 8.75 -21.96
CA ALA A 68 -4.25 7.80 -21.28
C ALA A 68 -3.84 6.35 -21.55
N ALA A 69 -3.50 6.00 -22.79
CA ALA A 69 -3.04 4.67 -23.18
C ALA A 69 -1.71 4.31 -22.50
N GLN A 70 -0.77 5.25 -22.39
CA GLN A 70 0.48 5.09 -21.66
C GLN A 70 0.24 4.77 -20.18
N GLY A 71 -0.60 5.57 -19.52
CA GLY A 71 -0.97 5.35 -18.12
C GLY A 71 -1.70 4.02 -17.90
N ALA A 72 -2.58 3.64 -18.84
CA ALA A 72 -3.26 2.35 -18.80
C ALA A 72 -2.28 1.17 -18.94
N LEU A 73 -1.33 1.23 -19.89
CA LEU A 73 -0.31 0.21 -20.06
C LEU A 73 0.57 0.12 -18.81
N PHE A 74 0.98 1.27 -18.26
CA PHE A 74 1.75 1.30 -17.01
C PHE A 74 0.97 0.65 -15.84
N GLY A 75 -0.34 0.85 -15.76
CA GLY A 75 -1.21 0.18 -14.79
C GLY A 75 -1.23 -1.34 -14.95
N LEU A 76 -1.28 -1.82 -16.18
CA LEU A 76 -1.25 -3.26 -16.48
C LEU A 76 0.14 -3.86 -16.21
N PHE A 77 1.18 -3.17 -16.68
CA PHE A 77 2.57 -3.60 -16.53
C PHE A 77 3.47 -2.38 -16.24
N PRO A 78 4.15 -2.32 -15.08
CA PRO A 78 4.46 -3.41 -14.14
C PRO A 78 3.48 -3.58 -12.96
N ILE A 79 2.52 -2.64 -12.72
CA ILE A 79 1.80 -2.57 -11.44
C ILE A 79 0.90 -3.80 -11.22
N LEU A 80 -0.09 -4.02 -12.06
CA LEU A 80 -1.01 -5.16 -11.90
C LEU A 80 -0.34 -6.50 -12.15
N TRP A 81 0.75 -6.51 -12.90
CA TRP A 81 1.57 -7.70 -13.09
C TRP A 81 2.14 -8.23 -11.77
N ILE A 82 2.59 -7.34 -10.87
CA ILE A 82 3.01 -7.71 -9.51
C ILE A 82 1.83 -8.30 -8.74
N VAL A 83 0.71 -7.60 -8.73
CA VAL A 83 -0.48 -7.94 -7.95
C VAL A 83 -1.08 -9.28 -8.36
N VAL A 84 -1.24 -9.51 -9.67
CA VAL A 84 -1.78 -10.77 -10.20
C VAL A 84 -0.91 -11.96 -9.79
N ASN A 85 0.41 -11.86 -9.95
CA ASN A 85 1.32 -12.95 -9.65
C ASN A 85 1.45 -13.21 -8.13
N ALA A 86 1.41 -12.17 -7.30
CA ALA A 86 1.43 -12.32 -5.85
C ALA A 86 0.15 -12.99 -5.33
N LEU A 87 -1.01 -12.56 -5.82
CA LEU A 87 -2.29 -13.17 -5.45
C LEU A 87 -2.42 -14.61 -6.00
N TRP A 88 -1.84 -14.90 -7.15
CA TRP A 88 -1.77 -16.27 -7.68
C TRP A 88 -1.01 -17.22 -6.73
N ILE A 89 0.14 -16.80 -6.19
CA ILE A 89 0.87 -17.58 -5.17
C ILE A 89 -0.03 -17.81 -3.96
N HIS A 90 -0.68 -16.77 -3.45
CA HIS A 90 -1.60 -16.89 -2.32
C HIS A 90 -2.73 -17.90 -2.63
N ARG A 91 -3.38 -17.83 -3.79
CA ARG A 91 -4.42 -18.80 -4.18
C ARG A 91 -3.92 -20.24 -4.24
N MET A 92 -2.71 -20.47 -4.71
CA MET A 92 -2.10 -21.81 -4.69
C MET A 92 -1.93 -22.33 -3.27
N THR A 93 -1.48 -21.48 -2.33
CA THR A 93 -1.34 -21.87 -0.91
C THR A 93 -2.69 -22.17 -0.26
N VAL A 94 -3.75 -21.40 -0.59
CA VAL A 94 -5.12 -21.66 -0.13
C VAL A 94 -5.63 -22.98 -0.70
N ARG A 95 -5.49 -23.20 -2.01
CA ARG A 95 -5.97 -24.42 -2.68
C ARG A 95 -5.32 -25.71 -2.15
N THR A 96 -4.04 -25.64 -1.81
CA THR A 96 -3.28 -26.78 -1.25
C THR A 96 -3.44 -26.93 0.26
N ARG A 97 -4.27 -26.11 0.91
CA ARG A 97 -4.47 -26.02 2.37
C ARG A 97 -3.20 -25.66 3.17
N HIS A 98 -2.09 -25.33 2.52
CA HIS A 98 -0.89 -24.86 3.21
C HIS A 98 -1.12 -23.50 3.86
N PHE A 99 -2.08 -22.71 3.37
CA PHE A 99 -2.51 -21.49 4.03
C PHE A 99 -3.12 -21.75 5.40
N ASP A 100 -3.90 -22.84 5.57
CA ASP A 100 -4.46 -23.23 6.87
C ASP A 100 -3.36 -23.65 7.85
N VAL A 101 -2.33 -24.36 7.36
CA VAL A 101 -1.13 -24.71 8.13
C VAL A 101 -0.40 -23.45 8.59
N LEU A 102 -0.19 -22.49 7.69
CA LEU A 102 0.43 -21.21 8.01
C LEU A 102 -0.37 -20.46 9.09
N ARG A 103 -1.69 -20.37 8.92
CA ARG A 103 -2.62 -19.76 9.87
C ARG A 103 -2.53 -20.40 11.27
N ARG A 104 -2.54 -21.73 11.36
CA ARG A 104 -2.40 -22.47 12.64
C ARG A 104 -1.03 -22.25 13.26
N SER A 105 0.03 -22.25 12.46
CA SER A 105 1.39 -21.97 12.91
C SER A 105 1.48 -20.62 13.61
N PHE A 106 0.92 -19.56 13.02
CA PHE A 106 0.86 -18.24 13.66
C PHE A 106 -0.03 -18.25 14.91
N SER A 107 -1.22 -18.85 14.86
CA SER A 107 -2.15 -18.91 16.00
C SER A 107 -1.59 -19.65 17.21
N GLY A 108 -0.65 -20.57 17.00
CA GLY A 108 0.01 -21.34 18.04
C GLY A 108 1.18 -20.64 18.75
N LEU A 109 1.60 -19.45 18.30
CA LEU A 109 2.81 -18.78 18.82
C LEU A 109 2.65 -18.24 20.25
N SER A 110 1.43 -17.91 20.69
CA SER A 110 1.17 -17.42 22.05
C SER A 110 -0.17 -17.91 22.59
N ALA A 111 -0.26 -18.06 23.92
CA ALA A 111 -1.51 -18.34 24.63
C ALA A 111 -2.15 -17.07 25.24
N ASP A 112 -1.45 -15.94 25.26
CA ASP A 112 -1.98 -14.65 25.70
C ASP A 112 -2.76 -14.00 24.56
N PRO A 113 -4.08 -13.71 24.70
CA PRO A 113 -4.89 -13.13 23.64
C PRO A 113 -4.39 -11.74 23.17
N ARG A 114 -3.72 -10.97 24.02
CA ARG A 114 -3.14 -9.68 23.66
C ARG A 114 -1.96 -9.85 22.71
N VAL A 115 -1.10 -10.82 22.98
CA VAL A 115 0.02 -11.20 22.12
C VAL A 115 -0.49 -11.90 20.85
N GLN A 116 -1.54 -12.72 20.94
CA GLN A 116 -2.20 -13.31 19.75
C GLN A 116 -2.73 -12.24 18.79
N ALA A 117 -3.26 -11.12 19.32
CA ALA A 117 -3.66 -10.00 18.47
C ALA A 117 -2.48 -9.39 17.69
N LEU A 118 -1.28 -9.29 18.31
CA LEU A 118 -0.07 -8.86 17.61
C LEU A 118 0.36 -9.87 16.55
N VAL A 119 0.38 -11.15 16.90
CA VAL A 119 0.78 -12.21 15.96
C VAL A 119 -0.15 -12.25 14.74
N ILE A 120 -1.46 -12.20 14.95
CA ILE A 120 -2.45 -12.39 13.89
C ILE A 120 -2.73 -11.10 13.13
N ALA A 121 -3.05 -10.01 13.82
CA ALA A 121 -3.44 -8.79 13.12
C ALA A 121 -2.24 -8.02 12.59
N PHE A 122 -1.14 -7.95 13.35
CA PHE A 122 0.03 -7.19 12.94
C PHE A 122 1.00 -8.02 12.10
N CYS A 123 1.59 -9.10 12.63
CA CYS A 123 2.60 -9.85 11.88
C CYS A 123 2.00 -10.64 10.70
N PHE A 124 0.99 -11.47 10.96
CA PHE A 124 0.36 -12.26 9.89
C PHE A 124 -0.43 -11.37 8.93
N GLY A 125 -1.13 -10.34 9.44
CA GLY A 125 -1.78 -9.32 8.62
C GLY A 125 -0.82 -8.60 7.68
N ALA A 126 0.37 -8.22 8.15
CA ALA A 126 1.42 -7.60 7.32
C ALA A 126 1.98 -8.56 6.26
N LEU A 127 2.17 -9.83 6.62
CA LEU A 127 2.59 -10.85 5.67
C LEU A 127 1.56 -11.05 4.54
N LEU A 128 0.27 -10.99 4.88
CA LEU A 128 -0.81 -11.03 3.91
C LEU A 128 -0.86 -9.75 3.07
N GLU A 129 -0.66 -8.57 3.68
CA GLU A 129 -0.64 -7.30 2.96
C GLU A 129 0.48 -7.25 1.93
N ALA A 130 1.65 -7.81 2.28
CA ALA A 130 2.78 -7.92 1.37
C ALA A 130 2.46 -8.70 0.08
N LEU A 131 1.57 -9.69 0.12
CA LEU A 131 1.21 -10.50 -1.04
C LEU A 131 -0.16 -10.15 -1.63
N ALA A 132 -1.17 -10.00 -0.78
CA ALA A 132 -2.57 -10.05 -1.21
C ALA A 132 -3.34 -8.74 -0.97
N GLY A 133 -2.72 -7.65 -0.59
CA GLY A 133 -3.33 -6.29 -0.39
C GLY A 133 -4.87 -6.21 -0.50
N PHE A 134 -5.40 -5.14 -1.04
CA PHE A 134 -6.83 -4.97 -1.43
C PHE A 134 -7.88 -5.35 -0.36
N GLY A 135 -7.55 -5.22 0.95
CA GLY A 135 -8.47 -5.50 2.05
C GLY A 135 -8.52 -6.96 2.52
N ALA A 136 -7.94 -7.92 1.79
CA ALA A 136 -7.86 -9.31 2.22
C ALA A 136 -7.17 -9.50 3.59
N PRO A 137 -6.07 -8.79 3.91
CA PRO A 137 -5.42 -8.86 5.21
C PRO A 137 -6.35 -8.51 6.36
N VAL A 138 -7.13 -7.44 6.22
CA VAL A 138 -8.09 -6.98 7.24
C VAL A 138 -9.17 -8.04 7.45
N ALA A 139 -9.77 -8.57 6.36
CA ALA A 139 -10.80 -9.58 6.43
C ALA A 139 -10.30 -10.86 7.14
N ILE A 140 -9.17 -11.40 6.68
CA ILE A 140 -8.63 -12.66 7.17
C ILE A 140 -8.19 -12.51 8.64
N SER A 141 -7.48 -11.44 8.99
CA SER A 141 -7.05 -11.19 10.37
C SER A 141 -8.23 -11.02 11.31
N ALA A 142 -9.28 -10.29 10.89
CA ALA A 142 -10.49 -10.13 11.69
C ALA A 142 -11.23 -11.46 11.93
N VAL A 143 -11.41 -12.27 10.87
CA VAL A 143 -12.00 -13.63 10.99
C VAL A 143 -11.17 -14.52 11.92
N MET A 144 -9.85 -14.48 11.81
CA MET A 144 -8.98 -15.28 12.67
C MET A 144 -9.07 -14.85 14.14
N LEU A 145 -9.14 -13.56 14.42
CA LEU A 145 -9.34 -13.06 15.78
C LEU A 145 -10.70 -13.51 16.34
N VAL A 146 -11.77 -13.46 15.54
CA VAL A 146 -13.08 -13.99 15.95
C VAL A 146 -13.01 -15.49 16.23
N ALA A 147 -12.32 -16.27 15.39
CA ALA A 147 -12.10 -17.70 15.61
C ALA A 147 -11.28 -18.02 16.88
N LEU A 148 -10.47 -17.09 17.35
CA LEU A 148 -9.77 -17.15 18.65
C LEU A 148 -10.65 -16.75 19.83
N GLY A 149 -11.88 -16.25 19.59
CA GLY A 149 -12.84 -15.86 20.60
C GLY A 149 -12.93 -14.35 20.86
N PHE A 150 -12.32 -13.51 20.05
CA PHE A 150 -12.47 -12.05 20.17
C PHE A 150 -13.88 -11.60 19.78
N ALA A 151 -14.40 -10.56 20.44
CA ALA A 151 -15.65 -9.92 20.03
C ALA A 151 -15.52 -9.38 18.59
N PRO A 152 -16.53 -9.56 17.71
CA PRO A 152 -16.46 -9.16 16.30
C PRO A 152 -16.01 -7.72 16.06
N VAL A 153 -16.60 -6.76 16.80
CA VAL A 153 -16.22 -5.33 16.70
C VAL A 153 -14.76 -5.09 17.08
N ARG A 154 -14.28 -5.73 18.16
CA ARG A 154 -12.88 -5.60 18.61
C ARG A 154 -11.92 -6.20 17.58
N ALA A 155 -12.25 -7.38 17.04
CA ALA A 155 -11.48 -8.03 16.00
C ALA A 155 -11.34 -7.15 14.75
N ALA A 156 -12.44 -6.54 14.28
CA ALA A 156 -12.45 -5.63 13.15
C ALA A 156 -11.61 -4.37 13.39
N VAL A 157 -11.76 -3.72 14.56
CA VAL A 157 -10.97 -2.52 14.92
C VAL A 157 -9.48 -2.84 14.98
N VAL A 158 -9.10 -3.94 15.65
CA VAL A 158 -7.70 -4.38 15.77
C VAL A 158 -7.11 -4.68 14.40
N ALA A 159 -7.83 -5.39 13.51
CA ALA A 159 -7.36 -5.69 12.17
C ALA A 159 -7.20 -4.43 11.30
N LEU A 160 -8.13 -3.47 11.38
CA LEU A 160 -8.05 -2.20 10.64
C LEU A 160 -6.85 -1.36 11.07
N VAL A 161 -6.61 -1.23 12.39
CA VAL A 161 -5.49 -0.45 12.92
C VAL A 161 -4.15 -1.15 12.64
N ALA A 162 -4.08 -2.46 12.81
CA ALA A 162 -2.87 -3.23 12.53
C ALA A 162 -2.40 -3.12 11.06
N ASN A 163 -3.37 -3.05 10.15
CA ASN A 163 -3.07 -3.00 8.71
C ASN A 163 -2.39 -1.70 8.26
N THR A 164 -2.31 -0.65 9.08
CA THR A 164 -1.70 0.63 8.67
C THR A 164 -0.20 0.57 8.45
N ALA A 165 0.53 -0.20 9.26
CA ALA A 165 1.98 -0.25 9.20
C ALA A 165 2.55 -0.82 7.87
N PRO A 166 1.97 -1.89 7.28
CA PRO A 166 2.51 -2.49 6.06
C PRO A 166 1.97 -1.87 4.75
N VAL A 167 1.00 -0.96 4.77
CA VAL A 167 0.29 -0.53 3.55
C VAL A 167 1.18 0.08 2.48
N ALA A 168 2.18 0.88 2.84
CA ALA A 168 3.06 1.55 1.88
C ALA A 168 3.88 0.56 1.03
N PHE A 169 4.26 -0.57 1.63
CA PHE A 169 4.99 -1.66 0.97
C PHE A 169 4.10 -2.87 0.64
N GLY A 170 2.79 -2.72 0.80
CA GLY A 170 1.80 -3.75 0.47
C GLY A 170 1.83 -4.15 -0.99
N ALA A 171 1.30 -5.35 -1.30
CA ALA A 171 1.32 -5.95 -2.63
C ALA A 171 2.71 -5.81 -3.31
N MET A 172 3.76 -6.25 -2.62
CA MET A 172 5.15 -6.20 -3.08
C MET A 172 5.65 -4.78 -3.40
N GLY A 173 5.30 -3.80 -2.56
CA GLY A 173 5.73 -2.41 -2.71
C GLY A 173 5.05 -1.63 -3.84
N THR A 174 3.93 -2.14 -4.35
CA THR A 174 3.19 -1.51 -5.45
C THR A 174 2.88 -0.02 -5.22
N PRO A 175 2.46 0.47 -4.02
CA PRO A 175 2.21 1.88 -3.80
C PRO A 175 3.45 2.75 -4.04
N VAL A 176 4.60 2.36 -3.49
CA VAL A 176 5.86 3.12 -3.61
C VAL A 176 6.41 3.05 -5.04
N VAL A 177 6.30 1.90 -5.70
CA VAL A 177 6.68 1.74 -7.12
C VAL A 177 5.84 2.66 -8.00
N THR A 178 4.51 2.70 -7.78
CA THR A 178 3.61 3.60 -8.50
C THR A 178 3.98 5.06 -8.26
N LEU A 179 4.24 5.43 -7.00
CA LEU A 179 4.65 6.78 -6.63
C LEU A 179 5.91 7.22 -7.38
N ALA A 180 6.96 6.42 -7.36
CA ALA A 180 8.21 6.69 -8.06
C ALA A 180 7.97 6.94 -9.56
N GLN A 181 7.16 6.11 -10.18
CA GLN A 181 6.89 6.20 -11.60
C GLN A 181 6.07 7.43 -12.01
N VAL A 182 4.95 7.72 -11.31
CA VAL A 182 4.10 8.87 -11.66
C VAL A 182 4.75 10.22 -11.35
N THR A 183 5.76 10.22 -10.46
CA THR A 183 6.53 11.42 -10.10
C THR A 183 7.79 11.61 -10.92
N GLY A 184 8.24 10.57 -11.63
CA GLY A 184 9.54 10.53 -12.30
C GLY A 184 10.73 10.53 -11.35
N LEU A 185 10.50 10.31 -10.03
CA LEU A 185 11.57 10.19 -9.04
C LEU A 185 12.14 8.76 -9.04
N PRO A 186 13.45 8.59 -8.82
CA PRO A 186 14.05 7.27 -8.69
C PRO A 186 13.45 6.47 -7.54
N LEU A 187 13.15 5.19 -7.74
CA LEU A 187 12.60 4.32 -6.69
C LEU A 187 13.55 4.20 -5.49
N ASP A 188 14.86 4.18 -5.75
CA ASP A 188 15.93 4.15 -4.74
C ASP A 188 16.10 5.45 -3.97
N ALA A 189 15.44 6.54 -4.37
CA ALA A 189 15.30 7.76 -3.59
C ALA A 189 13.99 7.77 -2.77
N VAL A 190 12.87 7.36 -3.37
CA VAL A 190 11.54 7.42 -2.74
C VAL A 190 11.36 6.34 -1.68
N ALA A 191 11.70 5.09 -1.99
CA ALA A 191 11.50 3.95 -1.09
C ALA A 191 12.25 4.09 0.24
N PRO A 192 13.52 4.56 0.29
CA PRO A 192 14.21 4.83 1.53
C PRO A 192 13.51 5.87 2.43
N VAL A 193 12.97 6.95 1.87
CA VAL A 193 12.30 7.98 2.69
C VAL A 193 10.99 7.44 3.27
N VAL A 194 10.17 6.73 2.48
CA VAL A 194 9.00 6.00 2.99
C VAL A 194 9.43 4.99 4.07
N GLY A 195 10.52 4.25 3.83
CA GLY A 195 11.13 3.30 4.76
C GLY A 195 11.83 3.92 5.97
N ARG A 196 11.85 5.25 6.10
CA ARG A 196 12.27 5.99 7.30
C ARG A 196 11.08 6.59 8.04
N GLN A 197 9.95 6.75 7.38
CA GLN A 197 8.71 7.29 7.93
C GLN A 197 7.83 6.18 8.52
N THR A 198 7.51 5.15 7.74
CA THR A 198 6.57 4.08 8.14
C THR A 198 7.07 3.19 9.29
N PRO A 199 8.38 2.88 9.46
CA PRO A 199 8.85 2.15 10.63
C PRO A 199 8.57 2.83 11.96
N LEU A 200 8.48 4.15 11.99
CA LEU A 200 8.10 4.89 13.20
C LEU A 200 6.63 4.60 13.59
N LEU A 201 5.75 4.42 12.62
CA LEU A 201 4.37 3.94 12.87
C LEU A 201 4.38 2.48 13.33
N ALA A 202 5.18 1.62 12.66
CA ALA A 202 5.31 0.22 13.00
C ALA A 202 5.81 -0.01 14.44
N LEU A 203 6.59 0.91 14.98
CA LEU A 203 7.02 0.91 16.38
C LEU A 203 5.85 1.17 17.35
N VAL A 204 4.95 2.08 16.99
CA VAL A 204 3.84 2.53 17.86
C VAL A 204 2.63 1.60 17.75
N VAL A 205 2.34 1.09 16.55
CA VAL A 205 1.11 0.31 16.29
C VAL A 205 0.99 -0.92 17.21
N PRO A 206 1.99 -1.78 17.46
CA PRO A 206 1.86 -2.90 18.39
C PRO A 206 1.47 -2.49 19.81
N LEU A 207 2.01 -1.39 20.32
CA LEU A 207 1.63 -0.83 21.63
C LEU A 207 0.18 -0.37 21.63
N LEU A 208 -0.26 0.27 20.55
CA LEU A 208 -1.64 0.67 20.35
C LEU A 208 -2.58 -0.55 20.30
N LEU A 209 -2.18 -1.63 19.63
CA LEU A 209 -2.99 -2.83 19.52
C LEU A 209 -3.23 -3.49 20.89
N VAL A 210 -2.20 -3.64 21.72
CA VAL A 210 -2.40 -4.20 23.07
C VAL A 210 -3.26 -3.28 23.94
N PHE A 211 -3.19 -1.96 23.73
CA PHE A 211 -4.10 -1.02 24.37
C PHE A 211 -5.55 -1.17 23.89
N LEU A 212 -5.77 -1.35 22.59
CA LEU A 212 -7.11 -1.58 22.03
C LEU A 212 -7.74 -2.89 22.49
N VAL A 213 -6.92 -3.90 22.76
CA VAL A 213 -7.36 -5.22 23.21
C VAL A 213 -7.76 -5.21 24.69
N ASP A 214 -6.93 -4.64 25.58
CA ASP A 214 -7.09 -4.76 27.05
C ASP A 214 -6.81 -3.42 27.78
N GLY A 215 -6.87 -2.29 27.09
CA GLY A 215 -6.70 -0.95 27.68
C GLY A 215 -5.34 -0.74 28.35
N ARG A 216 -5.33 0.07 29.41
CA ARG A 216 -4.11 0.39 30.16
C ARG A 216 -3.44 -0.85 30.78
N ARG A 217 -4.23 -1.86 31.14
CA ARG A 217 -3.73 -3.12 31.69
C ARG A 217 -2.92 -3.88 30.63
N GLY A 218 -3.45 -4.01 29.41
CA GLY A 218 -2.74 -4.63 28.27
C GLY A 218 -1.39 -3.95 28.05
N LEU A 219 -1.38 -2.62 27.99
CA LEU A 219 -0.14 -1.87 27.81
C LEU A 219 0.87 -2.10 28.95
N ARG A 220 0.44 -2.13 30.22
CA ARG A 220 1.33 -2.33 31.37
C ARG A 220 1.92 -3.74 31.43
N GLU A 221 1.16 -4.76 31.07
CA GLU A 221 1.56 -6.16 31.24
C GLU A 221 2.25 -6.72 29.98
N THR A 222 1.96 -6.19 28.78
CA THR A 222 2.49 -6.72 27.50
C THR A 222 3.26 -5.70 26.67
N TRP A 223 3.72 -4.57 27.27
CA TRP A 223 4.50 -3.56 26.54
C TRP A 223 5.84 -4.11 26.00
N VAL A 224 6.49 -5.03 26.75
CA VAL A 224 7.78 -5.61 26.34
C VAL A 224 7.63 -6.43 25.04
N PRO A 225 6.75 -7.44 24.95
CA PRO A 225 6.54 -8.14 23.69
C PRO A 225 6.01 -7.22 22.57
N ALA A 226 5.14 -6.24 22.87
CA ALA A 226 4.66 -5.30 21.88
C ALA A 226 5.79 -4.42 21.32
N LEU A 227 6.63 -3.87 22.18
CA LEU A 227 7.78 -3.07 21.78
C LEU A 227 8.83 -3.90 21.02
N ALA A 228 9.13 -5.11 21.47
CA ALA A 228 10.06 -6.01 20.80
C ALA A 228 9.58 -6.35 19.38
N CYS A 229 8.28 -6.62 19.23
CA CYS A 229 7.65 -6.85 17.94
C CYS A 229 7.77 -5.61 17.02
N GLY A 230 7.42 -4.44 17.55
CA GLY A 230 7.48 -3.18 16.80
C GLY A 230 8.92 -2.81 16.40
N LEU A 231 9.89 -2.97 17.30
CA LEU A 231 11.31 -2.71 17.01
C LEU A 231 11.86 -3.66 15.93
N ALA A 232 11.58 -4.95 16.04
CA ALA A 232 12.04 -5.92 15.06
C ALA A 232 11.41 -5.68 13.68
N PHE A 233 10.11 -5.41 13.66
CA PHE A 233 9.39 -5.04 12.43
C PHE A 233 9.98 -3.77 11.82
N ALA A 234 10.07 -2.70 12.60
CA ALA A 234 10.57 -1.40 12.14
C ALA A 234 12.02 -1.48 11.62
N ALA A 235 12.91 -2.19 12.34
CA ALA A 235 14.30 -2.34 11.95
C ALA A 235 14.45 -3.08 10.61
N VAL A 236 13.69 -4.16 10.41
CA VAL A 236 13.78 -4.95 9.16
C VAL A 236 13.07 -4.24 8.02
N GLN A 237 11.92 -3.57 8.25
CA GLN A 237 11.26 -2.74 7.24
C GLN A 237 12.19 -1.62 6.77
N PHE A 238 12.83 -0.92 7.71
CA PHE A 238 13.84 0.10 7.41
C PHE A 238 15.00 -0.49 6.60
N ALA A 239 15.62 -1.57 7.08
CA ALA A 239 16.78 -2.16 6.42
C ALA A 239 16.44 -2.66 5.00
N ALA A 240 15.30 -3.31 4.84
CA ALA A 240 14.87 -3.80 3.53
C ALA A 240 14.59 -2.65 2.56
N ALA A 241 13.85 -1.62 2.98
CA ALA A 241 13.49 -0.49 2.13
C ALA A 241 14.69 0.39 1.74
N ASN A 242 15.70 0.50 2.63
CA ASN A 242 16.87 1.34 2.38
C ASN A 242 18.04 0.61 1.69
N TYR A 243 18.22 -0.71 1.92
CA TYR A 243 19.46 -1.40 1.52
C TYR A 243 19.23 -2.66 0.69
N VAL A 244 17.99 -3.18 0.60
CA VAL A 244 17.73 -4.44 -0.10
C VAL A 244 16.70 -4.25 -1.22
N SER A 245 15.41 -4.12 -0.86
CA SER A 245 14.32 -4.00 -1.84
C SER A 245 13.03 -3.58 -1.14
N ALA A 246 12.35 -2.57 -1.67
CA ALA A 246 11.03 -2.14 -1.22
C ALA A 246 10.00 -3.30 -1.24
N GLN A 247 10.13 -4.22 -2.20
CA GLN A 247 9.25 -5.35 -2.38
C GLN A 247 9.34 -6.39 -1.24
N LEU A 248 10.49 -6.47 -0.56
CA LEU A 248 10.72 -7.39 0.55
C LEU A 248 10.45 -6.77 1.92
N ALA A 249 10.21 -5.46 1.99
CA ALA A 249 10.18 -4.72 3.25
C ALA A 249 9.19 -5.35 4.24
N ASP A 250 7.95 -5.61 3.83
CA ASP A 250 6.93 -6.11 4.74
C ASP A 250 7.01 -7.61 4.99
N ILE A 251 7.48 -8.41 4.01
CA ILE A 251 7.68 -9.85 4.22
C ILE A 251 8.72 -10.07 5.31
N GLY A 252 9.88 -9.41 5.17
CA GLY A 252 10.95 -9.50 6.16
C GLY A 252 10.52 -8.97 7.52
N ALA A 253 9.89 -7.80 7.55
CA ALA A 253 9.42 -7.14 8.77
C ALA A 253 8.38 -7.99 9.53
N ALA A 254 7.40 -8.56 8.82
CA ALA A 254 6.37 -9.41 9.41
C ALA A 254 6.95 -10.66 10.07
N LEU A 255 7.88 -11.33 9.38
CA LEU A 255 8.57 -12.51 9.91
C LEU A 255 9.47 -12.16 11.10
N ALA A 256 10.19 -11.02 11.03
CA ALA A 256 11.03 -10.56 12.13
C ALA A 256 10.22 -10.19 13.37
N GLY A 257 9.08 -9.49 13.19
CA GLY A 257 8.16 -9.18 14.28
C GLY A 257 7.59 -10.44 14.95
N ALA A 258 7.19 -11.43 14.16
CA ALA A 258 6.73 -12.72 14.68
C ALA A 258 7.86 -13.48 15.43
N ALA A 259 9.07 -13.48 14.87
CA ALA A 259 10.23 -14.11 15.52
C ALA A 259 10.58 -13.43 16.85
N ALA A 260 10.52 -12.09 16.91
CA ALA A 260 10.73 -11.34 18.14
C ALA A 260 9.72 -11.71 19.23
N LEU A 261 8.42 -11.86 18.88
CA LEU A 261 7.41 -12.32 19.82
C LEU A 261 7.70 -13.72 20.35
N VAL A 262 8.21 -14.61 19.51
CA VAL A 262 8.61 -15.97 19.93
C VAL A 262 9.83 -15.94 20.86
N ALA A 263 10.75 -15.02 20.64
CA ALA A 263 11.99 -14.90 21.42
C ALA A 263 11.79 -14.26 22.81
N VAL A 264 10.75 -13.44 23.00
CA VAL A 264 10.49 -12.79 24.29
C VAL A 264 9.90 -13.77 25.31
N PRO A 265 10.56 -14.01 26.47
CA PRO A 265 10.13 -15.03 27.43
C PRO A 265 8.71 -14.86 27.99
N GLY A 266 8.23 -13.63 28.07
CA GLY A 266 6.89 -13.30 28.55
C GLY A 266 5.75 -13.52 27.54
N ALA A 267 6.06 -13.51 26.25
CA ALA A 267 5.07 -13.57 25.19
C ALA A 267 4.32 -14.91 25.07
N ARG A 268 4.90 -15.99 25.55
CA ARG A 268 4.32 -17.34 25.53
C ARG A 268 3.54 -17.71 26.77
N ARG A 269 3.61 -16.91 27.82
CA ARG A 269 2.89 -17.19 29.07
C ARG A 269 1.39 -16.99 28.86
N PRO A 270 0.54 -17.93 29.32
CA PRO A 270 -0.90 -17.72 29.28
C PRO A 270 -1.29 -16.53 30.14
N ALA A 271 -2.18 -15.70 29.65
CA ALA A 271 -2.77 -14.65 30.46
C ALA A 271 -3.60 -15.24 31.60
N ALA A 272 -3.66 -14.52 32.74
CA ALA A 272 -4.52 -14.90 33.85
C ALA A 272 -6.00 -14.99 33.40
N GLU A 273 -6.77 -15.88 34.02
CA GLU A 273 -8.18 -16.14 33.66
C GLU A 273 -9.05 -14.89 33.58
N PRO A 274 -8.93 -13.91 34.51
CA PRO A 274 -9.71 -12.64 34.40
C PRO A 274 -9.39 -11.83 33.13
N VAL A 275 -8.16 -11.93 32.59
CA VAL A 275 -7.76 -11.27 31.33
C VAL A 275 -8.42 -11.97 30.16
N ARG A 276 -8.35 -13.30 30.13
CA ARG A 276 -8.96 -14.10 29.07
C ARG A 276 -10.46 -13.86 29.00
N ALA A 277 -11.14 -13.89 30.13
CA ALA A 277 -12.57 -13.63 30.22
C ALA A 277 -12.96 -12.19 29.78
N ALA A 278 -12.11 -11.19 30.03
CA ALA A 278 -12.35 -9.81 29.61
C ALA A 278 -12.11 -9.57 28.10
N VAL A 279 -11.18 -10.32 27.50
CA VAL A 279 -10.77 -10.16 26.09
C VAL A 279 -11.56 -11.10 25.18
N LEU A 280 -11.71 -12.37 25.58
CA LEU A 280 -12.35 -13.40 24.78
C LEU A 280 -13.81 -13.59 25.25
N THR A 281 -14.75 -13.24 24.38
CA THR A 281 -16.19 -13.35 24.64
C THR A 281 -16.85 -14.50 23.88
N GLY A 282 -16.13 -15.10 22.93
CA GLY A 282 -16.59 -16.22 22.08
C GLY A 282 -15.80 -17.52 22.35
N ALA A 283 -16.33 -18.61 21.82
CA ALA A 283 -15.64 -19.91 21.84
C ALA A 283 -14.49 -19.94 20.83
N ARG A 284 -13.38 -20.62 21.18
CA ARG A 284 -12.28 -20.88 20.27
C ARG A 284 -12.71 -21.95 19.23
N SER A 285 -12.34 -21.76 17.98
CA SER A 285 -12.62 -22.73 16.91
C SER A 285 -11.72 -23.96 17.05
N ALA A 286 -12.32 -25.16 16.97
CA ALA A 286 -11.60 -26.44 17.06
C ALA A 286 -10.57 -26.65 15.93
N ASP A 287 -10.75 -26.01 14.78
CA ASP A 287 -9.82 -26.11 13.63
C ASP A 287 -8.41 -25.59 13.94
N LEU A 288 -8.24 -24.80 15.00
CA LEU A 288 -6.96 -24.24 15.42
C LEU A 288 -6.13 -25.21 16.28
N ASP A 289 -6.71 -26.30 16.76
CA ASP A 289 -6.05 -27.25 17.66
C ASP A 289 -5.43 -28.45 16.91
N VAL A 290 -5.51 -28.47 15.60
CA VAL A 290 -4.88 -29.51 14.75
C VAL A 290 -3.37 -29.33 14.74
N ARG A 291 -2.62 -30.41 14.97
CA ARG A 291 -1.15 -30.42 14.87
C ARG A 291 -0.74 -30.76 13.44
N ASP A 292 -0.02 -29.84 12.81
CA ASP A 292 0.55 -30.04 11.48
C ASP A 292 1.92 -30.73 11.56
N SER A 293 2.26 -31.49 10.51
CA SER A 293 3.59 -32.09 10.41
C SER A 293 4.65 -31.00 10.15
N ARG A 294 5.91 -31.24 10.57
CA ARG A 294 7.01 -30.33 10.26
C ARG A 294 7.19 -30.11 8.76
N ALA A 295 6.94 -31.13 7.96
CA ALA A 295 7.02 -31.05 6.50
C ALA A 295 5.95 -30.11 5.93
N ASP A 296 4.72 -30.16 6.43
CA ASP A 296 3.64 -29.28 5.99
C ASP A 296 3.91 -27.82 6.40
N VAL A 297 4.46 -27.62 7.60
CA VAL A 297 4.87 -26.27 8.04
C VAL A 297 5.96 -25.72 7.12
N VAL A 298 7.01 -26.49 6.81
CA VAL A 298 8.08 -26.06 5.89
C VAL A 298 7.51 -25.74 4.50
N ARG A 299 6.61 -26.57 3.97
CA ARG A 299 5.95 -26.32 2.68
C ARG A 299 5.06 -25.07 2.71
N ALA A 300 4.40 -24.80 3.82
CA ALA A 300 3.56 -23.60 3.96
C ALA A 300 4.38 -22.29 3.93
N TYR A 301 5.60 -22.29 4.47
CA TYR A 301 6.50 -21.14 4.43
C TYR A 301 7.34 -21.06 3.15
N ALA A 302 7.46 -22.15 2.40
CA ALA A 302 8.34 -22.21 1.22
C ALA A 302 8.06 -21.15 0.15
N PRO A 303 6.81 -20.80 -0.23
CA PRO A 303 6.55 -19.73 -1.19
C PRO A 303 7.13 -18.38 -0.77
N TYR A 304 7.06 -18.04 0.51
CA TYR A 304 7.62 -16.79 1.05
C TYR A 304 9.15 -16.82 1.02
N ALA A 305 9.74 -17.95 1.40
CA ALA A 305 11.19 -18.13 1.33
C ALA A 305 11.71 -18.04 -0.12
N LEU A 306 10.97 -18.59 -1.08
CA LEU A 306 11.30 -18.49 -2.51
C LEU A 306 11.19 -17.06 -3.01
N ILE A 307 10.18 -16.28 -2.61
CA ILE A 307 10.07 -14.86 -2.95
C ILE A 307 11.30 -14.13 -2.42
N VAL A 308 11.62 -14.30 -1.14
CA VAL A 308 12.80 -13.65 -0.52
C VAL A 308 14.08 -14.04 -1.28
N ALA A 309 14.26 -15.32 -1.57
CA ALA A 309 15.45 -15.80 -2.29
C ALA A 309 15.57 -15.20 -3.71
N VAL A 310 14.47 -15.23 -4.48
CA VAL A 310 14.45 -14.69 -5.86
C VAL A 310 14.74 -13.20 -5.87
N PHE A 311 14.10 -12.42 -4.99
CA PHE A 311 14.33 -10.97 -4.91
C PHE A 311 15.74 -10.64 -4.40
N SER A 312 16.25 -11.36 -3.41
CA SER A 312 17.62 -11.17 -2.91
C SER A 312 18.66 -11.48 -3.98
N LEU A 313 18.49 -12.57 -4.74
CA LEU A 313 19.34 -12.90 -5.86
C LEU A 313 19.29 -11.84 -6.97
N ALA A 314 18.08 -11.30 -7.25
CA ALA A 314 17.90 -10.25 -8.25
C ALA A 314 18.60 -8.92 -7.88
N GLN A 315 18.89 -8.67 -6.59
CA GLN A 315 19.64 -7.49 -6.13
C GLN A 315 21.17 -7.65 -6.27
N LEU A 316 21.68 -8.86 -6.47
CA LEU A 316 23.12 -9.06 -6.70
C LEU A 316 23.56 -8.29 -7.95
N PRO A 317 24.66 -7.49 -7.91
CA PRO A 317 25.06 -6.61 -9.00
C PRO A 317 25.11 -7.28 -10.37
N PRO A 318 25.69 -8.50 -10.55
CA PRO A 318 25.74 -9.17 -11.85
C PRO A 318 24.34 -9.59 -12.35
N VAL A 319 23.46 -10.04 -11.44
CA VAL A 319 22.09 -10.45 -11.79
C VAL A 319 21.25 -9.23 -12.13
N LYS A 320 21.32 -8.16 -11.33
CA LYS A 320 20.65 -6.88 -11.59
C LYS A 320 21.03 -6.31 -12.94
N ALA A 321 22.33 -6.30 -13.29
CA ALA A 321 22.82 -5.85 -14.58
C ALA A 321 22.32 -6.73 -15.75
N LEU A 322 22.25 -8.05 -15.55
CA LEU A 322 21.69 -8.98 -16.55
C LEU A 322 20.20 -8.73 -16.79
N LEU A 323 19.41 -8.61 -15.72
CA LEU A 323 17.96 -8.34 -15.80
C LEU A 323 17.68 -6.98 -16.47
N ALA A 324 18.49 -5.98 -16.18
CA ALA A 324 18.37 -4.64 -16.76
C ALA A 324 18.55 -4.61 -18.29
N ARG A 325 19.35 -5.54 -18.86
CA ARG A 325 19.55 -5.65 -20.32
C ARG A 325 18.26 -5.96 -21.09
N ALA A 326 17.26 -6.56 -20.42
CA ALA A 326 15.95 -6.84 -21.00
C ALA A 326 14.97 -5.66 -20.90
N THR A 327 15.40 -4.52 -20.35
CA THR A 327 14.58 -3.30 -20.33
C THR A 327 14.62 -2.66 -21.73
N ARG A 328 13.42 -2.39 -22.27
CA ARG A 328 13.25 -1.67 -23.52
C ARG A 328 12.77 -0.26 -23.21
N THR A 329 13.51 0.75 -23.63
CA THR A 329 13.13 2.17 -23.55
C THR A 329 12.88 2.67 -24.95
N PHE A 330 11.73 3.32 -25.16
CA PHE A 330 11.34 3.88 -26.46
C PHE A 330 10.48 5.14 -26.25
N ASP A 331 10.48 6.02 -27.25
CA ASP A 331 9.59 7.18 -27.26
C ASP A 331 8.16 6.71 -27.42
N TRP A 332 7.26 7.25 -26.57
CA TRP A 332 5.88 6.82 -26.58
C TRP A 332 5.16 7.38 -27.83
N PRO A 333 4.45 6.54 -28.61
CA PRO A 333 3.86 6.96 -29.87
C PRO A 333 2.84 8.10 -29.70
N PHE A 334 2.87 9.03 -30.63
CA PHE A 334 1.94 10.19 -30.70
C PHE A 334 1.95 11.10 -29.47
N LEU A 335 3.02 11.08 -28.67
CA LEU A 335 3.21 11.91 -27.50
C LEU A 335 4.47 12.77 -27.67
N ASP A 336 4.27 14.08 -27.70
CA ASP A 336 5.35 15.06 -27.80
C ASP A 336 4.97 16.28 -26.94
N VAL A 337 5.37 16.23 -25.67
CA VAL A 337 5.00 17.17 -24.62
C VAL A 337 6.24 17.84 -24.08
N ALA A 338 6.20 19.16 -23.95
CA ALA A 338 7.19 19.95 -23.26
C ALA A 338 6.59 20.61 -22.00
N GLY A 339 7.42 20.80 -20.98
CA GLY A 339 7.05 21.56 -19.78
C GLY A 339 6.82 23.04 -20.09
N PRO A 340 6.39 23.82 -19.09
CA PRO A 340 6.17 25.27 -19.26
C PRO A 340 7.44 26.04 -19.65
N ASP A 341 8.60 25.48 -19.38
CA ASP A 341 9.93 25.99 -19.74
C ASP A 341 10.38 25.56 -21.15
N GLY A 342 9.55 24.83 -21.88
CA GLY A 342 9.87 24.28 -23.21
C GLY A 342 10.75 23.05 -23.21
N THR A 343 11.15 22.51 -22.04
CA THR A 343 11.95 21.28 -21.96
C THR A 343 11.07 20.04 -22.15
N PRO A 344 11.55 18.99 -22.89
CA PRO A 344 10.79 17.74 -23.03
C PRO A 344 10.52 17.10 -21.67
N VAL A 345 9.29 16.66 -21.43
CA VAL A 345 8.92 15.96 -20.19
C VAL A 345 9.36 14.49 -20.22
N ALA A 346 9.76 13.95 -19.08
CA ALA A 346 10.16 12.55 -18.97
C ALA A 346 9.08 11.55 -19.43
N GLY A 347 7.80 11.97 -19.39
CA GLY A 347 6.67 11.17 -19.85
C GLY A 347 6.62 10.89 -21.34
N ASN A 348 7.43 11.56 -22.18
CA ASN A 348 7.53 11.26 -23.62
C ASN A 348 8.16 9.89 -23.89
N THR A 349 8.92 9.34 -22.94
CA THR A 349 9.54 8.03 -23.05
C THR A 349 8.87 6.99 -22.15
N PHE A 350 8.90 5.73 -22.57
CA PHE A 350 8.39 4.61 -21.79
C PHE A 350 9.47 3.54 -21.64
N ALA A 351 9.72 3.15 -20.38
CA ALA A 351 10.61 2.05 -20.06
C ALA A 351 9.81 0.79 -19.73
N LEU A 352 10.04 -0.29 -20.47
CA LEU A 352 9.40 -1.58 -20.27
C LEU A 352 10.42 -2.59 -19.69
N PRO A 353 10.50 -2.74 -18.35
CA PRO A 353 11.45 -3.61 -17.68
C PRO A 353 10.94 -5.06 -17.64
N LEU A 354 11.02 -5.79 -18.75
CA LEU A 354 10.38 -7.11 -18.88
C LEU A 354 10.83 -8.12 -17.82
N LEU A 355 12.11 -8.22 -17.53
CA LEU A 355 12.67 -9.18 -16.57
C LEU A 355 12.95 -8.55 -15.20
N ALA A 356 13.30 -7.26 -15.17
CA ALA A 356 13.67 -6.56 -13.94
C ALA A 356 12.46 -6.14 -13.07
N THR A 357 11.23 -6.26 -13.59
CA THR A 357 10.04 -5.90 -12.82
C THR A 357 9.77 -6.90 -11.70
N GLY A 358 9.35 -6.39 -10.53
CA GLY A 358 8.95 -7.21 -9.40
C GLY A 358 7.90 -8.27 -9.76
N GLY A 359 6.98 -7.98 -10.68
CA GLY A 359 5.96 -8.94 -11.11
C GLY A 359 6.51 -10.18 -11.80
N THR A 360 7.56 -10.04 -12.61
CA THR A 360 8.25 -11.17 -13.26
C THR A 360 9.04 -11.99 -12.23
N LEU A 361 9.65 -11.33 -11.25
CA LEU A 361 10.33 -12.03 -10.15
C LEU A 361 9.34 -12.82 -9.29
N VAL A 362 8.16 -12.24 -9.01
CA VAL A 362 7.07 -12.95 -8.29
C VAL A 362 6.53 -14.12 -9.13
N LEU A 363 6.37 -13.94 -10.45
CA LEU A 363 5.99 -15.04 -11.35
C LEU A 363 6.98 -16.20 -11.27
N LEU A 364 8.28 -15.90 -11.29
CA LEU A 364 9.35 -16.91 -11.17
C LEU A 364 9.26 -17.62 -9.81
N ALA A 365 9.13 -16.89 -8.71
CA ALA A 365 8.94 -17.46 -7.38
C ALA A 365 7.67 -18.33 -7.29
N GLY A 366 6.59 -17.90 -7.94
CA GLY A 366 5.34 -18.66 -8.06
C GLY A 366 5.52 -19.95 -8.85
N ALA A 367 6.20 -19.91 -9.98
CA ALA A 367 6.51 -21.09 -10.78
C ALA A 367 7.34 -22.13 -10.00
N LEU A 368 8.33 -21.68 -9.23
CA LEU A 368 9.09 -22.54 -8.31
C LEU A 368 8.19 -23.12 -7.20
N SER A 369 7.28 -22.30 -6.68
CA SER A 369 6.33 -22.71 -5.64
C SER A 369 5.36 -23.80 -6.12
N VAL A 370 5.01 -23.85 -7.41
CA VAL A 370 4.15 -24.91 -8.00
C VAL A 370 4.71 -26.30 -7.68
N SER A 371 6.02 -26.48 -7.86
CA SER A 371 6.69 -27.77 -7.60
C SER A 371 6.73 -28.10 -6.11
N VAL A 372 7.06 -27.12 -5.25
CA VAL A 372 7.16 -27.32 -3.79
C VAL A 372 5.80 -27.61 -3.15
N LEU A 373 4.74 -26.96 -3.62
CA LEU A 373 3.36 -27.17 -3.18
C LEU A 373 2.71 -28.42 -3.77
N GLY A 374 3.39 -29.12 -4.69
CA GLY A 374 2.86 -30.29 -5.37
C GLY A 374 1.65 -30.00 -6.28
N VAL A 375 1.56 -28.79 -6.83
CA VAL A 375 0.47 -28.38 -7.72
C VAL A 375 0.77 -28.83 -9.14
N ARG A 376 -0.21 -29.41 -9.85
CA ARG A 376 -0.07 -29.72 -11.27
C ARG A 376 -0.01 -28.43 -12.10
N ALA A 377 0.88 -28.36 -13.10
CA ALA A 377 1.05 -27.18 -13.95
C ALA A 377 -0.28 -26.68 -14.56
N ALA A 378 -1.11 -27.58 -15.08
CA ALA A 378 -2.44 -27.23 -15.61
C ALA A 378 -3.37 -26.60 -14.55
N THR A 379 -3.23 -27.00 -13.29
CA THR A 379 -3.97 -26.40 -12.17
C THR A 379 -3.42 -25.02 -11.84
N ALA A 380 -2.09 -24.88 -11.81
CA ALA A 380 -1.45 -23.59 -11.56
C ALA A 380 -1.84 -22.55 -12.61
N VAL A 381 -1.87 -22.90 -13.89
CA VAL A 381 -2.32 -22.02 -14.98
C VAL A 381 -3.80 -21.65 -14.83
N ARG A 382 -4.66 -22.62 -14.46
CA ARG A 382 -6.08 -22.33 -14.21
C ARG A 382 -6.27 -21.37 -13.03
N GLU A 383 -5.52 -21.53 -11.94
CA GLU A 383 -5.58 -20.62 -10.80
C GLU A 383 -5.06 -19.22 -11.18
N TRP A 384 -4.04 -19.13 -12.05
CA TRP A 384 -3.57 -17.85 -12.57
C TRP A 384 -4.67 -17.14 -13.40
N ALA A 385 -5.30 -17.85 -14.34
CA ALA A 385 -6.40 -17.29 -15.14
C ALA A 385 -7.60 -16.91 -14.27
N ALA A 386 -7.92 -17.72 -13.25
CA ALA A 386 -8.97 -17.41 -12.28
C ALA A 386 -8.64 -16.15 -11.46
N THR A 387 -7.36 -15.95 -11.10
CA THR A 387 -6.89 -14.73 -10.41
C THR A 387 -7.11 -13.49 -11.27
N VAL A 388 -6.75 -13.53 -12.57
CA VAL A 388 -7.01 -12.43 -13.50
C VAL A 388 -8.51 -12.13 -13.61
N SER A 389 -9.33 -13.17 -13.76
CA SER A 389 -10.79 -13.03 -13.85
C SER A 389 -11.41 -12.41 -12.59
N GLU A 390 -10.96 -12.81 -11.42
CA GLU A 390 -11.42 -12.25 -10.14
C GLU A 390 -11.03 -10.78 -9.98
N LEU A 391 -9.82 -10.44 -10.40
CA LEU A 391 -9.29 -9.08 -10.30
C LEU A 391 -9.79 -8.14 -11.41
N ARG A 392 -10.62 -8.58 -12.36
CA ARG A 392 -11.03 -7.78 -13.54
C ARG A 392 -11.51 -6.36 -13.23
N LEU A 393 -12.28 -6.17 -12.15
CA LEU A 393 -12.76 -4.84 -11.76
C LEU A 393 -11.66 -4.02 -11.06
N ALA A 394 -10.78 -4.65 -10.30
CA ALA A 394 -9.61 -4.00 -9.72
C ALA A 394 -8.63 -3.59 -10.84
N ILE A 395 -8.42 -4.46 -11.83
CA ILE A 395 -7.63 -4.17 -13.03
C ILE A 395 -8.18 -2.94 -13.74
N LEU A 396 -9.47 -2.92 -14.02
CA LEU A 396 -10.12 -1.77 -14.66
C LEU A 396 -9.99 -0.49 -13.83
N THR A 397 -10.12 -0.58 -12.52
CA THR A 397 -9.98 0.58 -11.61
C THR A 397 -8.57 1.16 -11.65
N VAL A 398 -7.55 0.33 -11.43
CA VAL A 398 -6.15 0.78 -11.39
C VAL A 398 -5.72 1.33 -12.75
N THR A 399 -6.10 0.65 -13.83
CA THR A 399 -5.83 1.09 -15.20
C THR A 399 -6.47 2.46 -15.49
N ALA A 400 -7.74 2.66 -15.10
CA ALA A 400 -8.43 3.94 -15.32
C ALA A 400 -7.84 5.08 -14.48
N VAL A 401 -7.47 4.82 -13.21
CA VAL A 401 -6.88 5.84 -12.33
C VAL A 401 -5.47 6.22 -12.79
N LEU A 402 -4.67 5.27 -13.28
CA LEU A 402 -3.34 5.58 -13.82
C LEU A 402 -3.42 6.28 -15.17
N ALA A 403 -4.36 5.91 -16.04
CA ALA A 403 -4.65 6.64 -17.27
C ALA A 403 -5.02 8.11 -16.95
N LEU A 404 -5.91 8.33 -15.98
CA LEU A 404 -6.27 9.66 -15.50
C LEU A 404 -5.05 10.44 -15.00
N ALA A 405 -4.22 9.83 -14.16
CA ALA A 405 -3.02 10.45 -13.61
C ALA A 405 -2.04 10.89 -14.72
N TYR A 406 -1.81 10.03 -15.72
CA TYR A 406 -0.94 10.36 -16.85
C TYR A 406 -1.52 11.50 -17.71
N VAL A 407 -2.83 11.51 -17.97
CA VAL A 407 -3.48 12.64 -18.66
C VAL A 407 -3.28 13.94 -17.88
N MET A 408 -3.51 13.94 -16.57
CA MET A 408 -3.34 15.14 -15.74
C MET A 408 -1.88 15.62 -15.72
N ASN A 409 -0.93 14.69 -15.63
CA ASN A 409 0.49 15.01 -15.58
C ASN A 409 0.98 15.59 -16.91
N LEU A 410 0.60 14.97 -18.03
CA LEU A 410 1.08 15.34 -19.36
C LEU A 410 0.33 16.53 -19.98
N SER A 411 -0.88 16.83 -19.51
CA SER A 411 -1.60 18.05 -19.93
C SER A 411 -1.22 19.33 -19.15
N GLY A 412 -0.46 19.20 -18.05
CA GLY A 412 -0.11 20.33 -17.17
C GLY A 412 -1.10 20.55 -16.03
N GLN A 413 -2.22 19.82 -15.94
CA GLN A 413 -3.20 19.97 -14.86
C GLN A 413 -2.57 19.77 -13.47
N ALA A 414 -1.75 18.71 -13.28
CA ALA A 414 -1.08 18.44 -12.04
C ALA A 414 -0.06 19.55 -11.68
N ALA A 415 0.65 20.08 -12.67
CA ALA A 415 1.59 21.19 -12.50
C ALA A 415 0.85 22.46 -12.03
N THR A 416 -0.25 22.84 -12.67
CA THR A 416 -1.07 24.00 -12.29
C THR A 416 -1.55 23.91 -10.84
N ILE A 417 -2.11 22.75 -10.43
CA ILE A 417 -2.57 22.55 -9.04
C ILE A 417 -1.36 22.63 -8.08
N GLY A 418 -0.24 22.01 -8.45
CA GLY A 418 0.98 22.02 -7.64
C GLY A 418 1.50 23.44 -7.42
N HIS A 419 1.54 24.28 -8.46
CA HIS A 419 1.90 25.70 -8.35
C HIS A 419 0.94 26.48 -7.44
N PHE A 420 -0.37 26.24 -7.57
CA PHE A 420 -1.37 26.90 -6.72
C PHE A 420 -1.22 26.50 -5.26
N VAL A 421 -1.07 25.22 -4.97
CA VAL A 421 -0.92 24.70 -3.60
C VAL A 421 0.42 25.11 -2.98
N ALA A 422 1.46 25.35 -3.80
CA ALA A 422 2.76 25.84 -3.34
C ALA A 422 2.70 27.19 -2.61
N ALA A 423 1.64 27.97 -2.80
CA ALA A 423 1.39 29.20 -2.04
C ALA A 423 1.31 28.97 -0.50
N ALA A 424 1.05 27.73 -0.06
CA ALA A 424 1.11 27.35 1.35
C ALA A 424 2.54 27.32 1.93
N GLY A 425 3.58 27.43 1.07
CA GLY A 425 4.98 27.51 1.48
C GLY A 425 5.41 26.32 2.38
N ALA A 426 6.11 26.62 3.47
CA ALA A 426 6.57 25.60 4.43
C ALA A 426 5.42 24.80 5.09
N GLY A 427 4.18 25.34 5.10
CA GLY A 427 3.00 24.62 5.59
C GLY A 427 2.69 23.34 4.80
N LEU A 428 3.22 23.20 3.59
CA LEU A 428 3.09 21.99 2.79
C LEU A 428 3.71 20.75 3.45
N ALA A 429 4.76 20.91 4.24
CA ALA A 429 5.35 19.79 4.98
C ALA A 429 4.33 19.16 5.95
N PHE A 430 3.45 19.98 6.53
CA PHE A 430 2.36 19.50 7.38
C PHE A 430 1.16 18.98 6.56
N LEU A 431 0.81 19.66 5.46
CA LEU A 431 -0.37 19.33 4.65
C LEU A 431 -0.17 18.12 3.74
N SER A 432 1.06 17.80 3.36
CA SER A 432 1.38 16.71 2.45
C SER A 432 0.89 15.33 2.95
N PRO A 433 1.16 14.90 4.20
CA PRO A 433 0.57 13.67 4.73
C PRO A 433 -0.96 13.72 4.80
N VAL A 434 -1.56 14.89 5.05
CA VAL A 434 -3.03 15.06 5.10
C VAL A 434 -3.65 14.81 3.72
N LEU A 435 -3.02 15.29 2.65
CA LEU A 435 -3.48 15.05 1.29
C LEU A 435 -3.44 13.55 0.95
N GLY A 436 -2.34 12.87 1.28
CA GLY A 436 -2.21 11.43 1.11
C GLY A 436 -3.26 10.66 1.92
N TRP A 437 -3.42 11.01 3.20
CA TRP A 437 -4.45 10.44 4.08
C TRP A 437 -5.85 10.58 3.51
N PHE A 438 -6.22 11.78 3.07
CA PHE A 438 -7.52 12.04 2.45
C PHE A 438 -7.71 11.24 1.16
N GLY A 439 -6.67 11.20 0.30
CA GLY A 439 -6.69 10.41 -0.92
C GLY A 439 -6.99 8.94 -0.67
N VAL A 440 -6.32 8.32 0.29
CA VAL A 440 -6.55 6.91 0.65
C VAL A 440 -7.86 6.71 1.40
N ALA A 441 -8.24 7.64 2.29
CA ALA A 441 -9.52 7.57 2.98
C ALA A 441 -10.70 7.49 2.01
N VAL A 442 -10.62 8.18 0.88
CA VAL A 442 -11.68 8.17 -0.15
C VAL A 442 -11.53 6.99 -1.12
N THR A 443 -10.32 6.72 -1.62
CA THR A 443 -10.08 5.69 -2.64
C THR A 443 -9.98 4.27 -2.09
N GLY A 444 -9.61 4.13 -0.82
CA GLY A 444 -9.30 2.85 -0.18
C GLY A 444 -7.95 2.24 -0.58
N SER A 445 -7.14 2.94 -1.40
CA SER A 445 -5.93 2.41 -2.01
C SER A 445 -4.80 3.44 -2.01
N ASP A 446 -3.67 3.11 -1.35
CA ASP A 446 -2.48 3.96 -1.36
C ASP A 446 -1.86 4.07 -2.75
N THR A 447 -1.89 2.99 -3.55
CA THR A 447 -1.49 3.02 -4.97
C THR A 447 -2.28 4.06 -5.76
N SER A 448 -3.60 4.11 -5.60
CA SER A 448 -4.46 5.06 -6.29
C SER A 448 -4.22 6.50 -5.81
N ALA A 449 -4.07 6.71 -4.51
CA ALA A 449 -3.77 8.03 -3.95
C ALA A 449 -2.39 8.54 -4.42
N ASN A 450 -1.38 7.67 -4.45
CA ASN A 450 -0.06 7.99 -4.98
C ASN A 450 -0.10 8.34 -6.48
N ALA A 451 -0.91 7.63 -7.26
CA ALA A 451 -1.11 7.95 -8.67
C ALA A 451 -1.77 9.32 -8.88
N LEU A 452 -2.77 9.66 -8.06
CA LEU A 452 -3.53 10.90 -8.18
C LEU A 452 -2.77 12.13 -7.69
N PHE A 453 -2.03 12.01 -6.58
CA PHE A 453 -1.45 13.16 -5.88
C PHE A 453 0.08 13.23 -5.98
N GLY A 454 0.77 12.15 -6.36
CA GLY A 454 2.23 12.09 -6.35
C GLY A 454 2.89 13.21 -7.15
N ALA A 455 2.51 13.39 -8.41
CA ALA A 455 3.08 14.43 -9.27
C ALA A 455 2.75 15.85 -8.79
N LEU A 456 1.53 16.06 -8.26
CA LEU A 456 1.14 17.31 -7.63
C LEU A 456 2.05 17.65 -6.44
N GLN A 457 2.31 16.68 -5.56
CA GLN A 457 3.20 16.84 -4.40
C GLN A 457 4.62 17.24 -4.82
N VAL A 458 5.16 16.59 -5.86
CA VAL A 458 6.50 16.89 -6.39
C VAL A 458 6.56 18.32 -6.95
N THR A 459 5.55 18.72 -7.72
CA THR A 459 5.49 20.08 -8.27
C THR A 459 5.39 21.13 -7.16
N ALA A 460 4.49 20.91 -6.18
CA ALA A 460 4.34 21.80 -5.04
C ALA A 460 5.64 21.92 -4.22
N ALA A 461 6.35 20.81 -4.01
CA ALA A 461 7.63 20.78 -3.31
C ALA A 461 8.68 21.64 -4.01
N ARG A 462 8.85 21.46 -5.32
CA ARG A 462 9.83 22.24 -6.12
C ARG A 462 9.56 23.74 -6.05
N GLN A 463 8.28 24.12 -6.11
CA GLN A 463 7.87 25.54 -6.08
C GLN A 463 8.00 26.18 -4.70
N SER A 464 7.86 25.39 -3.63
CA SER A 464 7.97 25.88 -2.25
C SER A 464 9.38 25.74 -1.65
N GLY A 465 10.35 25.24 -2.43
CA GLY A 465 11.72 25.01 -1.95
C GLY A 465 11.87 23.82 -1.00
N LEU A 466 10.87 22.93 -0.94
CA LEU A 466 10.91 21.70 -0.17
C LEU A 466 11.46 20.54 -1.00
N SER A 467 11.91 19.47 -0.34
CA SER A 467 12.37 18.26 -1.03
C SER A 467 11.22 17.56 -1.75
N PRO A 468 11.30 17.35 -3.09
CA PRO A 468 10.30 16.61 -3.84
C PRO A 468 10.13 15.16 -3.35
N VAL A 469 11.22 14.52 -2.96
CA VAL A 469 11.23 13.14 -2.43
C VAL A 469 10.51 13.10 -1.08
N LEU A 470 10.71 14.12 -0.23
CA LEU A 470 10.04 14.21 1.06
C LEU A 470 8.52 14.28 0.91
N LEU A 471 8.01 15.20 0.08
CA LEU A 471 6.57 15.39 -0.07
C LEU A 471 5.92 14.20 -0.79
N ALA A 472 6.58 13.62 -1.79
CA ALA A 472 6.13 12.39 -2.42
C ALA A 472 6.02 11.24 -1.40
N ALA A 473 7.06 11.01 -0.59
CA ALA A 473 7.06 9.99 0.45
C ALA A 473 5.99 10.25 1.52
N ALA A 474 5.81 11.51 1.92
CA ALA A 474 4.79 11.94 2.88
C ALA A 474 3.37 11.66 2.39
N ASN A 475 3.12 11.75 1.07
CA ASN A 475 1.84 11.37 0.49
C ASN A 475 1.50 9.89 0.78
N SER A 476 2.43 8.98 0.52
CA SER A 476 2.24 7.54 0.79
C SER A 476 2.18 7.26 2.29
N SER A 477 3.13 7.77 3.07
CA SER A 477 3.20 7.54 4.52
C SER A 477 2.03 8.15 5.30
N GLY A 478 1.47 9.27 4.82
CA GLY A 478 0.20 9.81 5.31
C GLY A 478 -0.99 8.95 4.84
N GLY A 479 -0.93 8.52 3.60
CA GLY A 479 -1.94 7.69 2.96
C GLY A 479 -2.26 6.41 3.71
N VAL A 480 -1.24 5.69 4.22
CA VAL A 480 -1.44 4.43 4.95
C VAL A 480 -2.41 4.56 6.13
N LEU A 481 -2.47 5.74 6.75
CA LEU A 481 -3.33 6.04 7.89
C LEU A 481 -4.80 6.29 7.49
N GLY A 482 -5.04 6.69 6.24
CA GLY A 482 -6.38 6.83 5.66
C GLY A 482 -7.05 5.50 5.37
N LYS A 483 -6.28 4.43 5.18
CA LYS A 483 -6.81 3.12 4.80
C LYS A 483 -7.78 2.54 5.83
N MET A 484 -7.50 2.71 7.14
CA MET A 484 -8.35 2.16 8.21
C MET A 484 -9.74 2.80 8.27
N ILE A 485 -9.91 4.02 7.73
CA ILE A 485 -11.20 4.74 7.73
C ILE A 485 -11.90 4.73 6.37
N SER A 486 -11.28 4.14 5.35
CA SER A 486 -11.89 4.10 4.02
C SER A 486 -13.17 3.26 4.02
N PRO A 487 -14.24 3.71 3.33
CA PRO A 487 -15.50 2.97 3.26
C PRO A 487 -15.32 1.54 2.76
N GLN A 488 -14.38 1.33 1.83
CA GLN A 488 -14.07 0.00 1.30
C GLN A 488 -13.55 -0.95 2.39
N ASN A 489 -12.56 -0.52 3.20
CA ASN A 489 -11.98 -1.37 4.23
C ASN A 489 -12.91 -1.55 5.43
N LEU A 490 -13.72 -0.53 5.76
CA LEU A 490 -14.75 -0.64 6.78
C LEU A 490 -15.82 -1.67 6.38
N ALA A 491 -16.30 -1.63 5.14
CA ALA A 491 -17.25 -2.61 4.62
C ALA A 491 -16.67 -4.03 4.61
N ILE A 492 -15.41 -4.19 4.17
CA ILE A 492 -14.71 -5.49 4.19
C ILE A 492 -14.58 -6.02 5.62
N ALA A 493 -14.18 -5.17 6.57
CA ALA A 493 -14.06 -5.56 7.98
C ALA A 493 -15.41 -5.96 8.58
N CYS A 494 -16.48 -5.18 8.32
CA CYS A 494 -17.84 -5.49 8.75
C CYS A 494 -18.33 -6.82 8.19
N ALA A 495 -18.20 -7.02 6.87
CA ALA A 495 -18.63 -8.24 6.21
C ALA A 495 -17.89 -9.48 6.75
N ALA A 496 -16.58 -9.36 6.97
CA ALA A 496 -15.74 -10.45 7.46
C ALA A 496 -16.15 -10.97 8.85
N VAL A 497 -16.68 -10.10 9.72
CA VAL A 497 -17.05 -10.47 11.09
C VAL A 497 -18.57 -10.50 11.33
N GLY A 498 -19.37 -10.45 10.26
CA GLY A 498 -20.84 -10.55 10.35
C GLY A 498 -21.52 -9.32 10.94
N LEU A 499 -20.93 -8.13 10.79
CA LEU A 499 -21.47 -6.85 11.27
C LEU A 499 -22.02 -6.02 10.11
N ALA A 500 -22.91 -6.58 9.30
CA ALA A 500 -23.52 -5.84 8.19
C ALA A 500 -24.12 -4.51 8.66
N ASP A 501 -23.98 -3.45 7.86
CA ASP A 501 -24.50 -2.09 8.08
C ASP A 501 -23.99 -1.37 9.35
N ARG A 502 -22.83 -1.80 9.91
CA ARG A 502 -22.23 -1.18 11.10
C ARG A 502 -20.88 -0.49 10.82
N GLU A 503 -20.64 -0.11 9.57
CA GLU A 503 -19.42 0.61 9.16
C GLU A 503 -19.25 1.93 9.93
N GLY A 504 -20.34 2.64 10.22
CA GLY A 504 -20.33 3.87 10.99
C GLY A 504 -19.85 3.68 12.43
N ASP A 505 -20.16 2.53 13.05
CA ASP A 505 -19.67 2.20 14.40
C ASP A 505 -18.17 1.91 14.39
N LEU A 506 -17.68 1.19 13.38
CA LEU A 506 -16.25 0.96 13.22
C LEU A 506 -15.51 2.27 12.93
N LEU A 507 -16.03 3.11 12.02
CA LEU A 507 -15.45 4.41 11.69
C LEU A 507 -15.25 5.26 12.96
N ARG A 508 -16.28 5.41 13.80
CA ARG A 508 -16.17 6.18 15.04
C ARG A 508 -15.10 5.68 15.99
N ARG A 509 -14.82 4.37 15.97
CA ARG A 509 -13.82 3.74 16.85
C ARG A 509 -12.39 3.87 16.30
N VAL A 510 -12.20 3.82 14.97
CA VAL A 510 -10.87 3.88 14.36
C VAL A 510 -10.44 5.31 13.99
N LEU A 511 -11.38 6.23 13.74
CA LEU A 511 -11.10 7.60 13.34
C LEU A 511 -10.16 8.37 14.31
N PRO A 512 -10.36 8.31 15.65
CA PRO A 512 -9.46 9.01 16.57
C PRO A 512 -8.01 8.52 16.46
N TRP A 513 -7.80 7.22 16.22
CA TRP A 513 -6.47 6.63 16.05
C TRP A 513 -5.85 7.01 14.71
N SER A 514 -6.65 7.02 13.64
CA SER A 514 -6.24 7.50 12.34
C SER A 514 -5.74 8.94 12.39
N LEU A 515 -6.52 9.83 13.02
CA LEU A 515 -6.16 11.25 13.19
C LEU A 515 -4.96 11.45 14.11
N GLY A 516 -4.88 10.70 15.22
CA GLY A 516 -3.75 10.76 16.15
C GLY A 516 -2.44 10.34 15.48
N LEU A 517 -2.44 9.24 14.74
CA LEU A 517 -1.28 8.76 13.99
C LEU A 517 -0.95 9.70 12.82
N LEU A 518 -1.96 10.28 12.15
CA LEU A 518 -1.76 11.29 11.12
C LEU A 518 -1.03 12.52 11.66
N LEU A 519 -1.44 13.02 12.83
CA LEU A 519 -0.76 14.14 13.48
C LEU A 519 0.71 13.81 13.76
N VAL A 520 0.99 12.60 14.26
CA VAL A 520 2.37 12.15 14.47
C VAL A 520 3.15 12.16 13.14
N MET A 521 2.55 11.64 12.05
CA MET A 521 3.19 11.64 10.73
C MET A 521 3.43 13.06 10.22
N CYS A 522 2.47 13.98 10.38
CA CYS A 522 2.64 15.37 10.00
C CYS A 522 3.83 16.03 10.75
N LEU A 523 3.97 15.75 12.05
CA LEU A 523 5.08 16.26 12.86
C LEU A 523 6.43 15.67 12.43
N ILE A 524 6.47 14.38 12.07
CA ILE A 524 7.68 13.74 11.52
C ILE A 524 8.09 14.42 10.21
N VAL A 525 7.16 14.63 9.28
CA VAL A 525 7.45 15.26 7.97
C VAL A 525 7.88 16.72 8.13
N VAL A 526 7.24 17.47 9.04
CA VAL A 526 7.70 18.82 9.40
C VAL A 526 9.11 18.78 9.99
N GLY A 527 9.40 17.84 10.89
CA GLY A 527 10.75 17.65 11.41
C GLY A 527 11.77 17.36 10.31
N GLN A 528 11.40 16.48 9.34
CA GLN A 528 12.25 16.13 8.19
C GLN A 528 12.44 17.29 7.20
N SER A 529 11.51 18.26 7.15
CA SER A 529 11.66 19.46 6.33
C SER A 529 12.55 20.53 6.97
N THR A 530 13.02 20.28 8.19
CA THR A 530 13.91 21.17 8.98
C THR A 530 15.19 20.44 9.36
N ASP A 531 16.14 21.15 9.94
CA ASP A 531 17.42 20.57 10.43
C ASP A 531 17.24 19.54 11.55
N VAL A 532 16.06 19.49 12.20
CA VAL A 532 15.78 18.58 13.32
C VAL A 532 15.84 17.12 12.90
N LEU A 533 15.16 16.76 11.81
CA LEU A 533 15.14 15.41 11.24
C LEU A 533 15.60 15.40 9.76
N GLY A 534 16.16 16.50 9.25
CA GLY A 534 16.65 16.61 7.88
C GLY A 534 17.71 15.54 7.53
N TRP A 535 18.47 15.09 8.51
CA TRP A 535 19.41 13.97 8.38
C TRP A 535 18.77 12.62 7.98
N MET A 536 17.44 12.50 8.14
CA MET A 536 16.69 11.33 7.68
C MET A 536 16.42 11.35 6.17
N LEU A 537 16.70 12.43 5.47
CA LEU A 537 16.58 12.50 4.01
C LEU A 537 17.88 12.01 3.35
N PRO A 538 17.81 11.47 2.12
CA PRO A 538 19.01 10.99 1.40
C PRO A 538 19.92 12.16 0.99
#